data_260d2efffcbe15c4aacb30c3a3ea1b22
#
_entry.id   260d2efffcbe15c4aacb30c3a3ea1b22
#
_cell.length_a   1.000
_cell.length_b   1.000
_cell.length_c   1.000
_cell.angle_alpha   90.00
_cell.angle_beta   90.00
_cell.angle_gamma   90.00
#
_symmetry.space_group_name_H-M   'P 1'
#
loop_
_entity.id
_entity.type
_entity.pdbx_description
1 polymer ?
#
loop_
_entity_poly.entity_id
_entity_poly.type
_entity_poly.pdbx_seq_one_letter_code
_entity_poly.pdbx_strand_id
1 'polypeptide(L)'
;SIPAISDDGSRVAYLSENKLYTLDLSESPLGLLNRESKLIITSPSVPLLSLGEGSRRQGEVNQLVWSPDNRQILLVSSPSAYLVDLSKSETQPVFDLKNLVLEWNMSKSIKSDRNIELLPSELRNILTTASAELVWSPRENKLMYTATASATIAQNLIPKLPGSNTQPESRDLSSGTTYVYDLEEDKNFSISTQCSEKSAQWFSDSNHLICVQKNKVTIIEYDGQNPTVVYTGPMENNFAVPYPSSKQLLILSNLTGNPATAPNLYAVS
;
A
#
# COMPACT_ATOMS: atom_id res chain seq x y z
N SER A 1 7.83 -3.03 -15.21
CA SER A 1 7.29 -2.10 -14.17
C SER A 1 7.03 -2.82 -12.87
N ILE A 2 7.05 -2.08 -11.77
CA ILE A 2 6.63 -2.59 -10.45
C ILE A 2 5.12 -2.77 -10.48
N PRO A 3 4.57 -3.91 -10.02
CA PRO A 3 3.13 -4.07 -9.86
C PRO A 3 2.56 -2.99 -8.92
N ALA A 4 1.32 -2.59 -9.15
CA ALA A 4 0.62 -1.62 -8.31
C ALA A 4 -0.61 -2.25 -7.67
N ILE A 5 -0.78 -2.06 -6.35
CA ILE A 5 -1.97 -2.50 -5.62
C ILE A 5 -3.02 -1.41 -5.61
N SER A 6 -4.30 -1.78 -5.72
CA SER A 6 -5.43 -0.86 -5.56
C SER A 6 -5.51 -0.33 -4.10
N ASP A 7 -6.08 0.84 -3.91
CA ASP A 7 -6.16 1.47 -2.58
C ASP A 7 -6.92 0.63 -1.54
N ASP A 8 -7.86 -0.19 -2.00
CA ASP A 8 -8.61 -1.14 -1.16
C ASP A 8 -7.90 -2.49 -0.96
N GLY A 9 -6.71 -2.68 -1.55
CA GLY A 9 -5.93 -3.91 -1.48
C GLY A 9 -6.53 -5.10 -2.24
N SER A 10 -7.66 -4.93 -2.94
CA SER A 10 -8.39 -6.04 -3.56
C SER A 10 -7.82 -6.48 -4.91
N ARG A 11 -7.05 -5.63 -5.59
CA ARG A 11 -6.55 -5.90 -6.94
C ARG A 11 -5.11 -5.45 -7.12
N VAL A 12 -4.38 -6.17 -7.97
CA VAL A 12 -3.04 -5.81 -8.42
C VAL A 12 -3.04 -5.59 -9.92
N ALA A 13 -2.44 -4.49 -10.37
CA ALA A 13 -2.16 -4.24 -11.78
C ALA A 13 -0.68 -4.49 -12.08
N TYR A 14 -0.39 -5.11 -13.20
CA TYR A 14 0.98 -5.34 -13.64
C TYR A 14 1.10 -5.42 -15.15
N LEU A 15 2.29 -5.20 -15.67
CA LEU A 15 2.61 -5.37 -17.09
C LEU A 15 3.41 -6.63 -17.30
N SER A 16 2.99 -7.42 -18.30
CA SER A 16 3.72 -8.56 -18.83
C SER A 16 3.64 -8.54 -20.35
N GLU A 17 4.77 -8.74 -21.02
CA GLU A 17 4.85 -8.74 -22.50
C GLU A 17 4.13 -7.53 -23.14
N ASN A 18 4.33 -6.35 -22.60
CA ASN A 18 3.67 -5.11 -23.03
C ASN A 18 2.13 -5.13 -22.98
N LYS A 19 1.56 -5.98 -22.14
CA LYS A 19 0.12 -6.05 -21.90
C LYS A 19 -0.18 -5.70 -20.45
N LEU A 20 -1.27 -4.97 -20.22
CA LEU A 20 -1.74 -4.64 -18.88
C LEU A 20 -2.69 -5.72 -18.39
N TYR A 21 -2.38 -6.27 -17.23
CA TYR A 21 -3.20 -7.25 -16.53
C TYR A 21 -3.66 -6.72 -15.19
N THR A 22 -4.80 -7.19 -14.73
CA THR A 22 -5.22 -7.08 -13.33
C THR A 22 -5.44 -8.48 -12.75
N LEU A 23 -5.04 -8.64 -11.50
CA LEU A 23 -5.28 -9.84 -10.70
C LEU A 23 -6.18 -9.45 -9.54
N ASP A 24 -7.32 -10.12 -9.40
CA ASP A 24 -8.21 -9.97 -8.25
C ASP A 24 -7.69 -10.83 -7.10
N LEU A 25 -7.49 -10.21 -5.95
CA LEU A 25 -7.03 -10.86 -4.73
C LEU A 25 -8.18 -11.24 -3.79
N SER A 26 -9.42 -10.83 -4.09
CA SER A 26 -10.59 -11.17 -3.30
C SER A 26 -10.91 -12.67 -3.39
N GLU A 27 -11.45 -13.22 -2.30
CA GLU A 27 -11.99 -14.59 -2.32
C GLU A 27 -13.33 -14.60 -3.05
N SER A 28 -13.55 -15.60 -3.90
CA SER A 28 -14.85 -15.83 -4.48
C SER A 28 -15.85 -16.28 -3.38
N PRO A 29 -17.17 -16.11 -3.58
CA PRO A 29 -18.19 -16.57 -2.63
C PRO A 29 -18.10 -18.06 -2.27
N LEU A 30 -17.41 -18.86 -3.09
CA LEU A 30 -17.19 -20.29 -2.86
C LEU A 30 -15.86 -20.59 -2.13
N GLY A 31 -15.16 -19.57 -1.60
CA GLY A 31 -13.86 -19.72 -0.94
C GLY A 31 -12.70 -20.07 -1.88
N LEU A 32 -12.91 -19.98 -3.17
CA LEU A 32 -11.87 -20.16 -4.19
C LEU A 32 -11.20 -18.81 -4.45
N LEU A 33 -9.89 -18.78 -4.39
CA LEU A 33 -9.13 -17.61 -4.83
C LEU A 33 -9.29 -17.46 -6.35
N ASN A 34 -9.71 -16.28 -6.78
CA ASN A 34 -9.70 -15.95 -8.20
C ASN A 34 -8.26 -15.69 -8.64
N ARG A 35 -7.61 -16.72 -9.20
CA ARG A 35 -6.20 -16.68 -9.58
C ARG A 35 -5.97 -16.35 -11.05
N GLU A 36 -7.03 -16.11 -11.80
CA GLU A 36 -6.93 -15.76 -13.21
C GLU A 36 -6.68 -14.27 -13.37
N SER A 37 -5.57 -13.96 -14.01
CA SER A 37 -5.25 -12.58 -14.38
C SER A 37 -6.12 -12.16 -15.55
N LYS A 38 -6.88 -11.09 -15.35
CA LYS A 38 -7.67 -10.49 -16.41
C LYS A 38 -6.80 -9.61 -17.29
N LEU A 39 -6.72 -9.92 -18.56
CA LEU A 39 -6.12 -9.04 -19.55
C LEU A 39 -7.04 -7.82 -19.75
N ILE A 40 -6.52 -6.62 -19.52
CA ILE A 40 -7.25 -5.37 -19.67
C ILE A 40 -7.02 -4.77 -21.05
N ILE A 41 -5.75 -4.73 -21.49
CA ILE A 41 -5.39 -4.16 -22.77
C ILE A 41 -4.37 -5.06 -23.44
N THR A 42 -4.67 -5.48 -24.68
CA THR A 42 -3.68 -5.96 -25.63
C THR A 42 -3.22 -4.77 -26.46
N SER A 43 -1.93 -4.42 -26.39
CA SER A 43 -1.40 -3.44 -27.33
C SER A 43 -1.68 -3.88 -28.79
N PRO A 44 -2.21 -3.01 -29.62
CA PRO A 44 -1.48 -1.93 -30.28
C PRO A 44 -2.07 -0.53 -30.12
N SER A 45 -3.07 -0.38 -29.26
CA SER A 45 -3.77 0.90 -29.11
C SER A 45 -3.06 1.91 -28.19
N VAL A 46 -2.05 1.47 -27.42
CA VAL A 46 -1.19 2.34 -26.63
C VAL A 46 0.10 2.52 -27.41
N PRO A 47 0.35 3.69 -28.02
CA PRO A 47 1.56 3.95 -28.84
C PRO A 47 2.88 3.72 -28.10
N LEU A 48 2.82 3.61 -26.77
CA LEU A 48 3.92 3.33 -25.86
C LEU A 48 4.45 1.90 -25.91
N LEU A 49 3.60 0.96 -26.28
CA LEU A 49 3.91 -0.47 -26.23
C LEU A 49 4.39 -1.00 -27.59
N SER A 50 4.27 -0.20 -28.65
CA SER A 50 4.84 -0.51 -29.97
C SER A 50 6.29 0.01 -30.04
N LEU A 51 7.23 -0.75 -29.52
CA LEU A 51 8.65 -0.53 -29.79
C LEU A 51 8.91 -0.95 -31.22
N GLY A 52 8.97 0.04 -32.14
CA GLY A 52 9.55 -0.15 -33.46
C GLY A 52 11.01 -0.56 -33.29
N GLU A 53 11.42 -1.63 -34.00
CA GLU A 53 12.81 -2.00 -34.14
C GLU A 53 13.61 -0.77 -34.64
N GLY A 54 14.42 -0.19 -33.75
CA GLY A 54 15.40 0.82 -34.17
C GLY A 54 15.48 2.13 -33.38
N SER A 55 14.63 2.39 -32.40
CA SER A 55 14.71 3.63 -31.59
C SER A 55 15.04 3.34 -30.12
N ARG A 56 16.09 4.06 -29.66
CA ARG A 56 16.53 4.08 -28.25
C ARG A 56 15.37 4.15 -27.28
N ARG A 57 15.32 3.22 -26.33
CA ARG A 57 14.58 3.17 -25.04
C ARG A 57 13.69 4.39 -24.71
N GLN A 58 12.77 4.77 -25.57
CA GLN A 58 11.71 5.73 -25.30
C GLN A 58 10.43 4.93 -25.14
N GLY A 59 9.87 4.89 -23.91
CA GLY A 59 8.53 4.42 -23.71
C GLY A 59 8.32 3.17 -22.82
N GLU A 60 9.31 2.75 -22.02
CA GLU A 60 8.99 1.78 -20.96
C GLU A 60 8.05 2.44 -19.95
N VAL A 61 6.92 1.78 -19.63
CA VAL A 61 6.06 2.22 -18.52
C VAL A 61 6.84 2.07 -17.23
N ASN A 62 7.13 3.20 -16.58
CA ASN A 62 7.93 3.26 -15.38
C ASN A 62 7.10 3.05 -14.13
N GLN A 63 5.82 3.44 -14.20
CA GLN A 63 4.95 3.42 -13.03
C GLN A 63 3.49 3.13 -13.41
N LEU A 64 2.84 2.33 -12.58
CA LEU A 64 1.39 2.10 -12.57
C LEU A 64 0.82 2.75 -11.31
N VAL A 65 -0.28 3.49 -11.44
CA VAL A 65 -0.96 4.11 -10.30
C VAL A 65 -2.46 3.90 -10.42
N TRP A 66 -3.09 3.40 -9.37
CA TRP A 66 -4.55 3.27 -9.30
C TRP A 66 -5.21 4.60 -8.98
N SER A 67 -6.37 4.84 -9.61
CA SER A 67 -7.26 5.93 -9.20
C SER A 67 -7.83 5.70 -7.80
N PRO A 68 -8.18 6.75 -7.05
CA PRO A 68 -8.72 6.63 -5.69
C PRO A 68 -10.01 5.80 -5.59
N ASP A 69 -10.78 5.70 -6.68
CA ASP A 69 -12.01 4.90 -6.79
C ASP A 69 -11.78 3.48 -7.32
N ASN A 70 -10.52 3.10 -7.58
CA ASN A 70 -10.09 1.81 -8.12
C ASN A 70 -10.72 1.44 -9.48
N ARG A 71 -11.15 2.43 -10.28
CA ARG A 71 -11.78 2.21 -11.61
C ARG A 71 -10.84 2.41 -12.76
N GLN A 72 -9.76 3.14 -12.54
CA GLN A 72 -8.81 3.51 -13.58
C GLN A 72 -7.38 3.20 -13.16
N ILE A 73 -6.51 3.01 -14.15
CA ILE A 73 -5.07 2.85 -13.95
C ILE A 73 -4.34 3.89 -14.81
N LEU A 74 -3.49 4.67 -14.16
CA LEU A 74 -2.57 5.60 -14.82
C LEU A 74 -1.29 4.86 -15.17
N LEU A 75 -0.95 4.84 -16.45
CA LEU A 75 0.31 4.34 -16.99
C LEU A 75 1.24 5.54 -17.20
N VAL A 76 2.32 5.61 -16.46
CA VAL A 76 3.32 6.68 -16.63
C VAL A 76 4.52 6.14 -17.38
N SER A 77 4.83 6.78 -18.51
CA SER A 77 5.99 6.51 -19.32
C SER A 77 6.53 7.87 -19.82
N SER A 78 7.59 8.34 -19.18
CA SER A 78 8.14 9.65 -19.50
C SER A 78 8.59 9.73 -20.98
N PRO A 79 8.16 10.74 -21.76
CA PRO A 79 7.40 11.94 -21.33
C PRO A 79 5.87 11.81 -21.38
N SER A 80 5.31 10.66 -21.68
CA SER A 80 3.87 10.46 -21.89
C SER A 80 3.19 9.76 -20.72
N ALA A 81 1.89 9.98 -20.55
CA ALA A 81 1.05 9.25 -19.60
C ALA A 81 -0.31 8.90 -20.23
N TYR A 82 -0.89 7.80 -19.81
CA TYR A 82 -2.16 7.29 -20.30
C TYR A 82 -3.05 6.82 -19.16
N LEU A 83 -4.33 7.11 -19.26
CA LEU A 83 -5.35 6.64 -18.36
C LEU A 83 -6.12 5.49 -18.98
N VAL A 84 -6.23 4.40 -18.24
CA VAL A 84 -6.96 3.19 -18.66
C VAL A 84 -8.22 3.06 -17.83
N ASP A 85 -9.39 3.10 -18.48
CA ASP A 85 -10.68 2.80 -17.85
C ASP A 85 -10.91 1.28 -17.85
N LEU A 86 -11.00 0.69 -16.67
CA LEU A 86 -11.12 -0.77 -16.50
C LEU A 86 -12.49 -1.31 -16.92
N SER A 87 -13.52 -0.49 -16.93
CA SER A 87 -14.87 -0.89 -17.31
C SER A 87 -15.05 -0.99 -18.82
N LYS A 88 -14.35 -0.13 -19.55
CA LYS A 88 -14.45 -0.02 -21.00
C LYS A 88 -13.26 -0.63 -21.73
N SER A 89 -12.16 -0.90 -21.02
CA SER A 89 -10.86 -1.26 -21.58
C SER A 89 -10.36 -0.22 -22.62
N GLU A 90 -10.68 1.05 -22.35
CA GLU A 90 -10.27 2.19 -23.18
C GLU A 90 -9.06 2.89 -22.58
N THR A 91 -8.23 3.40 -23.47
CA THR A 91 -7.02 4.15 -23.12
C THR A 91 -7.11 5.57 -23.65
N GLN A 92 -6.84 6.55 -22.80
CA GLN A 92 -6.85 7.97 -23.14
C GLN A 92 -5.51 8.61 -22.78
N PRO A 93 -4.94 9.48 -23.65
CA PRO A 93 -3.74 10.21 -23.32
C PRO A 93 -4.02 11.23 -22.21
N VAL A 94 -3.08 11.38 -21.28
CA VAL A 94 -3.13 12.37 -20.21
C VAL A 94 -2.26 13.55 -20.59
N PHE A 95 -2.86 14.70 -20.84
CA PHE A 95 -2.15 15.92 -21.24
C PHE A 95 -1.65 16.73 -20.04
N ASP A 96 -2.33 16.64 -18.91
CA ASP A 96 -1.96 17.32 -17.66
C ASP A 96 -1.83 16.31 -16.51
N LEU A 97 -0.71 15.60 -16.53
CA LEU A 97 -0.38 14.61 -15.52
C LEU A 97 -0.29 15.21 -14.12
N LYS A 98 0.24 16.43 -14.00
CA LYS A 98 0.42 17.10 -12.71
C LYS A 98 -0.92 17.36 -12.02
N ASN A 99 -1.88 17.91 -12.75
CA ASN A 99 -3.20 18.19 -12.20
C ASN A 99 -3.96 16.90 -11.88
N LEU A 100 -3.90 15.87 -12.74
CA LEU A 100 -4.53 14.58 -12.46
C LEU A 100 -4.01 13.95 -11.16
N VAL A 101 -2.68 13.92 -10.99
CA VAL A 101 -2.07 13.37 -9.76
C VAL A 101 -2.44 14.21 -8.53
N LEU A 102 -2.51 15.54 -8.68
CA LEU A 102 -2.93 16.43 -7.61
C LEU A 102 -4.39 16.16 -7.19
N GLU A 103 -5.31 16.05 -8.15
CA GLU A 103 -6.72 15.72 -7.89
C GLU A 103 -6.87 14.36 -7.19
N TRP A 104 -6.11 13.35 -7.62
CA TRP A 104 -6.12 12.04 -6.99
C TRP A 104 -5.59 12.07 -5.56
N ASN A 105 -4.49 12.79 -5.33
CA ASN A 105 -3.95 12.97 -3.98
C ASN A 105 -4.92 13.74 -3.08
N MET A 106 -5.56 14.80 -3.60
CA MET A 106 -6.61 15.52 -2.85
C MET A 106 -7.79 14.61 -2.53
N SER A 107 -8.24 13.78 -3.46
CA SER A 107 -9.33 12.83 -3.22
C SER A 107 -8.99 11.80 -2.13
N LYS A 108 -7.74 11.35 -2.06
CA LYS A 108 -7.25 10.46 -1.00
C LYS A 108 -7.14 11.17 0.34
N SER A 109 -6.69 12.43 0.36
CA SER A 109 -6.53 13.20 1.59
C SER A 109 -7.87 13.55 2.25
N ILE A 110 -8.91 13.85 1.47
CA ILE A 110 -10.23 14.24 2.00
C ILE A 110 -10.77 13.23 3.03
N LYS A 111 -10.65 11.94 2.74
CA LYS A 111 -11.12 10.89 3.68
C LYS A 111 -10.29 10.87 4.96
N SER A 112 -8.96 10.96 4.82
CA SER A 112 -8.04 11.01 5.95
C SER A 112 -8.27 12.26 6.79
N ASP A 113 -8.39 13.42 6.16
CA ASP A 113 -8.60 14.71 6.83
C ASP A 113 -9.91 14.71 7.62
N ARG A 114 -10.98 14.17 7.03
CA ARG A 114 -12.27 14.01 7.73
C ARG A 114 -12.15 13.13 8.97
N ASN A 115 -11.43 12.01 8.88
CA ASN A 115 -11.22 11.13 10.03
C ASN A 115 -10.39 11.81 11.13
N ILE A 116 -9.38 12.62 10.74
CA ILE A 116 -8.58 13.41 11.68
C ILE A 116 -9.44 14.48 12.37
N GLU A 117 -10.36 15.12 11.67
CA GLU A 117 -11.27 16.12 12.26
C GLU A 117 -12.19 15.55 13.36
N LEU A 118 -12.49 14.26 13.32
CA LEU A 118 -13.30 13.58 14.32
C LEU A 118 -12.53 13.23 15.60
N LEU A 119 -11.20 13.35 15.60
CA LEU A 119 -10.38 13.05 16.74
C LEU A 119 -10.46 14.12 17.84
N PRO A 120 -10.21 13.76 19.12
CA PRO A 120 -10.04 14.74 20.19
C PRO A 120 -9.04 15.83 19.80
N SER A 121 -9.32 17.06 20.17
CA SER A 121 -8.55 18.25 19.74
C SER A 121 -7.06 18.15 20.07
N GLU A 122 -6.71 17.60 21.20
CA GLU A 122 -5.31 17.44 21.63
C GLU A 122 -4.58 16.42 20.75
N LEU A 123 -5.18 15.25 20.49
CA LEU A 123 -4.61 14.22 19.61
C LEU A 123 -4.48 14.75 18.18
N ARG A 124 -5.54 15.38 17.67
CA ARG A 124 -5.54 16.00 16.35
C ARG A 124 -4.41 17.03 16.20
N ASN A 125 -4.21 17.89 17.20
CA ASN A 125 -3.15 18.89 17.18
C ASN A 125 -1.77 18.22 17.06
N ILE A 126 -1.49 17.18 17.85
CA ILE A 126 -0.22 16.45 17.79
C ILE A 126 -0.03 15.80 16.43
N LEU A 127 -1.05 15.10 15.91
CA LEU A 127 -0.98 14.43 14.61
C LEU A 127 -0.77 15.38 13.44
N THR A 128 -1.29 16.61 13.52
CA THR A 128 -1.13 17.61 12.44
C THR A 128 0.15 18.43 12.55
N THR A 129 0.73 18.59 13.74
CA THR A 129 1.88 19.48 13.95
C THR A 129 3.19 18.73 14.19
N ALA A 130 3.14 17.52 14.74
CA ALA A 130 4.29 16.75 15.18
C ALA A 130 4.40 15.36 14.54
N SER A 131 3.61 15.08 13.49
CA SER A 131 3.68 13.81 12.77
C SER A 131 3.55 13.97 11.26
N ALA A 132 3.89 12.91 10.55
CA ALA A 132 3.75 12.76 9.11
C ALA A 132 3.37 11.33 8.77
N GLU A 133 3.07 11.07 7.48
CA GLU A 133 2.80 9.73 6.95
C GLU A 133 1.65 9.02 7.68
N LEU A 134 0.54 9.74 7.82
CA LEU A 134 -0.67 9.23 8.47
C LEU A 134 -1.33 8.14 7.62
N VAL A 135 -1.39 6.92 8.12
CA VAL A 135 -1.98 5.76 7.42
C VAL A 135 -3.01 5.07 8.30
N TRP A 136 -4.27 5.22 7.94
CA TRP A 136 -5.38 4.57 8.64
C TRP A 136 -5.38 3.06 8.42
N SER A 137 -5.73 2.31 9.46
CA SER A 137 -6.02 0.90 9.32
C SER A 137 -7.27 0.68 8.45
N PRO A 138 -7.46 -0.48 7.80
CA PRO A 138 -8.63 -0.74 6.96
C PRO A 138 -9.98 -0.53 7.64
N ARG A 139 -10.08 -0.78 8.95
CA ARG A 139 -11.29 -0.53 9.75
C ARG A 139 -11.38 0.88 10.32
N GLU A 140 -10.39 1.74 10.05
CA GLU A 140 -10.30 3.12 10.52
C GLU A 140 -10.32 3.29 12.07
N ASN A 141 -10.03 2.21 12.80
CA ASN A 141 -9.97 2.20 14.26
C ASN A 141 -8.54 2.36 14.82
N LYS A 142 -7.54 2.34 13.95
CA LYS A 142 -6.13 2.55 14.31
C LYS A 142 -5.45 3.47 13.29
N LEU A 143 -4.47 4.22 13.75
CA LEU A 143 -3.70 5.14 12.91
C LEU A 143 -2.21 4.90 13.09
N MET A 144 -1.53 4.53 12.01
CA MET A 144 -0.08 4.48 11.96
C MET A 144 0.45 5.84 11.50
N TYR A 145 1.52 6.33 12.14
CA TYR A 145 2.15 7.62 11.83
C TYR A 145 3.60 7.65 12.26
N THR A 146 4.38 8.57 11.68
CA THR A 146 5.76 8.83 12.08
C THR A 146 5.87 10.19 12.75
N ALA A 147 6.42 10.23 13.96
CA ALA A 147 6.66 11.49 14.66
C ALA A 147 7.76 12.29 13.95
N THR A 148 7.50 13.57 13.70
CA THR A 148 8.48 14.53 13.12
C THR A 148 9.12 15.41 14.18
N ALA A 149 8.50 15.48 15.36
CA ALA A 149 8.99 16.21 16.52
C ALA A 149 8.66 15.46 17.82
N SER A 150 9.31 15.81 18.90
CA SER A 150 8.97 15.31 20.24
C SER A 150 7.66 15.96 20.71
N ALA A 151 6.76 15.14 21.22
CA ALA A 151 5.48 15.55 21.80
C ALA A 151 5.02 14.49 22.81
N THR A 152 4.08 14.82 23.66
CA THR A 152 3.47 13.87 24.61
C THR A 152 1.97 13.79 24.38
N ILE A 153 1.45 12.59 24.15
CA ILE A 153 0.00 12.34 24.02
C ILE A 153 -0.60 12.20 25.42
N ALA A 154 -1.56 13.04 25.77
CA ALA A 154 -2.25 12.97 27.04
C ALA A 154 -3.01 11.63 27.20
N GLN A 155 -3.23 11.22 28.45
CA GLN A 155 -4.03 10.04 28.75
C GLN A 155 -5.53 10.36 28.77
N ASN A 156 -6.35 9.33 28.53
CA ASN A 156 -7.80 9.41 28.60
C ASN A 156 -8.42 10.43 27.62
N LEU A 157 -7.84 10.53 26.43
CA LEU A 157 -8.40 11.35 25.34
C LEU A 157 -9.67 10.72 24.76
N ILE A 158 -9.75 9.38 24.79
CA ILE A 158 -10.88 8.59 24.34
C ILE A 158 -11.30 7.65 25.46
N PRO A 159 -12.61 7.43 25.69
CA PRO A 159 -13.08 6.48 26.70
C PRO A 159 -12.55 5.07 26.43
N LYS A 160 -11.84 4.49 27.39
CA LYS A 160 -11.26 3.15 27.27
C LYS A 160 -12.34 2.07 27.30
N LEU A 161 -12.20 1.07 26.44
CA LEU A 161 -13.00 -0.13 26.47
C LEU A 161 -12.55 -1.07 27.61
N PRO A 162 -13.46 -1.83 28.24
CA PRO A 162 -13.09 -2.91 29.15
C PRO A 162 -12.24 -3.98 28.43
N GLY A 163 -11.17 -4.45 29.05
CA GLY A 163 -10.33 -5.50 28.47
C GLY A 163 -9.30 -5.03 27.47
N SER A 164 -8.87 -3.76 27.59
CA SER A 164 -7.85 -3.18 26.71
C SER A 164 -6.51 -3.94 26.76
N ASN A 165 -5.73 -3.85 25.68
CA ASN A 165 -4.39 -4.40 25.53
C ASN A 165 -3.51 -4.03 26.75
N THR A 166 -2.81 -5.00 27.33
CA THR A 166 -1.97 -4.81 28.52
C THR A 166 -0.52 -4.50 28.22
N GLN A 167 -0.14 -4.44 26.93
CA GLN A 167 1.23 -4.11 26.54
C GLN A 167 1.61 -2.68 26.90
N PRO A 168 2.88 -2.43 27.21
CA PRO A 168 3.37 -1.09 27.51
C PRO A 168 3.13 -0.14 26.34
N GLU A 169 2.51 1.01 26.62
CA GLU A 169 2.28 2.06 25.65
C GLU A 169 3.43 3.10 25.65
N SER A 170 3.57 3.83 24.56
CA SER A 170 4.58 4.90 24.35
C SER A 170 3.88 6.22 24.04
N ARG A 171 3.59 7.03 25.02
CA ARG A 171 2.91 8.33 24.83
C ARG A 171 3.88 9.47 24.58
N ASP A 172 5.15 9.32 24.96
CA ASP A 172 6.20 10.29 24.63
C ASP A 172 6.73 9.97 23.24
N LEU A 173 6.50 10.90 22.32
CA LEU A 173 6.92 10.77 20.93
C LEU A 173 8.34 11.21 20.74
N SER A 174 9.09 10.46 19.96
CA SER A 174 10.45 10.81 19.53
C SER A 174 10.49 10.96 18.01
N SER A 175 11.11 12.03 17.54
CA SER A 175 11.26 12.29 16.10
C SER A 175 11.89 11.11 15.35
N GLY A 176 11.34 10.75 14.18
CA GLY A 176 11.78 9.63 13.36
C GLY A 176 11.28 8.26 13.82
N THR A 177 10.45 8.21 14.86
CA THR A 177 9.86 6.96 15.37
C THR A 177 8.46 6.77 14.81
N THR A 178 8.16 5.54 14.34
CA THR A 178 6.83 5.17 13.86
C THR A 178 5.99 4.58 15.00
N TYR A 179 4.76 5.03 15.08
CA TYR A 179 3.80 4.65 16.11
C TYR A 179 2.50 4.16 15.49
N VAL A 180 1.74 3.41 16.28
CA VAL A 180 0.34 3.09 16.04
C VAL A 180 -0.48 3.58 17.22
N TYR A 181 -1.47 4.44 16.95
CA TYR A 181 -2.47 4.84 17.92
C TYR A 181 -3.74 4.01 17.74
N ASP A 182 -4.19 3.36 18.79
CA ASP A 182 -5.44 2.62 18.85
C ASP A 182 -6.55 3.53 19.42
N LEU A 183 -7.53 3.86 18.58
CA LEU A 183 -8.65 4.73 18.90
C LEU A 183 -9.69 4.06 19.81
N GLU A 184 -9.77 2.74 19.81
CA GLU A 184 -10.70 2.01 20.65
C GLU A 184 -10.18 1.87 22.09
N GLU A 185 -8.86 1.77 22.25
CA GLU A 185 -8.21 1.53 23.54
C GLU A 185 -7.58 2.80 24.13
N ASP A 186 -7.53 3.92 23.41
CA ASP A 186 -6.80 5.12 23.80
C ASP A 186 -5.34 4.81 24.15
N LYS A 187 -4.64 4.08 23.26
CA LYS A 187 -3.25 3.66 23.47
C LYS A 187 -2.37 3.96 22.28
N ASN A 188 -1.10 4.27 22.56
CA ASN A 188 -0.09 4.53 21.54
C ASN A 188 1.09 3.57 21.70
N PHE A 189 1.51 2.91 20.62
CA PHE A 189 2.56 1.90 20.62
C PHE A 189 3.65 2.28 19.63
N SER A 190 4.92 2.10 20.02
CA SER A 190 6.06 2.25 19.11
C SER A 190 6.30 0.95 18.35
N ILE A 191 6.42 1.03 17.01
CA ILE A 191 6.69 -0.13 16.14
C ILE A 191 8.06 -0.06 15.45
N SER A 192 8.85 1.00 15.67
CA SER A 192 10.09 1.27 14.92
C SER A 192 11.19 0.24 15.09
N THR A 193 11.20 -0.52 16.18
CA THR A 193 12.19 -1.58 16.40
C THR A 193 12.03 -2.75 15.44
N GLN A 194 10.83 -2.95 14.89
CA GLN A 194 10.47 -4.07 14.04
C GLN A 194 10.23 -3.65 12.58
N CYS A 195 9.69 -2.48 12.37
CA CYS A 195 9.36 -1.92 11.07
C CYS A 195 9.92 -0.52 10.91
N SER A 196 10.48 -0.21 9.73
CA SER A 196 10.66 1.18 9.33
C SER A 196 9.36 1.71 8.71
N GLU A 197 9.10 3.01 8.84
CA GLU A 197 7.93 3.70 8.29
C GLU A 197 7.65 3.39 6.81
N LYS A 198 8.72 3.34 5.99
CA LYS A 198 8.64 3.10 4.53
C LYS A 198 8.35 1.64 4.15
N SER A 199 8.38 0.74 5.11
CA SER A 199 8.23 -0.70 4.88
C SER A 199 6.99 -1.29 5.55
N ALA A 200 6.29 -0.52 6.39
CA ALA A 200 5.11 -0.96 7.12
C ALA A 200 3.84 -0.79 6.28
N GLN A 201 3.02 -1.84 6.21
CA GLN A 201 1.71 -1.82 5.56
C GLN A 201 0.69 -2.54 6.45
N TRP A 202 -0.55 -2.04 6.46
CA TRP A 202 -1.63 -2.70 7.19
C TRP A 202 -2.06 -4.01 6.54
N PHE A 203 -2.30 -5.02 7.37
CA PHE A 203 -3.16 -6.13 7.00
C PHE A 203 -4.63 -5.69 6.99
N SER A 204 -5.45 -6.40 6.20
CA SER A 204 -6.89 -6.13 6.08
C SER A 204 -7.68 -6.31 7.39
N ASP A 205 -7.13 -7.04 8.35
CA ASP A 205 -7.73 -7.28 9.66
C ASP A 205 -7.56 -6.10 10.64
N SER A 206 -6.73 -5.10 10.31
CA SER A 206 -6.40 -3.95 11.16
C SER A 206 -5.71 -4.29 12.49
N ASN A 207 -5.23 -5.53 12.64
CA ASN A 207 -4.55 -5.99 13.83
C ASN A 207 -3.07 -6.34 13.59
N HIS A 208 -2.68 -6.46 12.33
CA HIS A 208 -1.31 -6.81 11.97
C HIS A 208 -0.74 -5.82 10.96
N LEU A 209 0.57 -5.71 10.98
CA LEU A 209 1.38 -4.97 10.02
C LEU A 209 2.34 -5.92 9.30
N ILE A 210 2.55 -5.67 8.02
CA ILE A 210 3.61 -6.29 7.25
C ILE A 210 4.80 -5.34 7.22
N CYS A 211 5.96 -5.86 7.55
CA CYS A 211 7.23 -5.17 7.47
C CYS A 211 8.05 -5.77 6.34
N VAL A 212 8.16 -5.05 5.23
CA VAL A 212 8.90 -5.50 4.06
C VAL A 212 10.31 -4.94 4.09
N GLN A 213 11.28 -5.82 4.19
CA GLN A 213 12.71 -5.49 4.14
C GLN A 213 13.36 -6.20 2.95
N LYS A 214 14.61 -5.88 2.64
CA LYS A 214 15.32 -6.56 1.56
C LYS A 214 15.34 -8.07 1.80
N ASN A 215 14.72 -8.82 0.88
CA ASN A 215 14.64 -10.28 0.91
C ASN A 215 13.97 -10.90 2.15
N LYS A 216 13.18 -10.11 2.89
CA LYS A 216 12.54 -10.58 4.11
C LYS A 216 11.19 -9.89 4.32
N VAL A 217 10.17 -10.65 4.69
CA VAL A 217 8.89 -10.15 5.13
C VAL A 217 8.60 -10.64 6.54
N THR A 218 8.30 -9.70 7.44
CA THR A 218 7.94 -9.97 8.82
C THR A 218 6.53 -9.46 9.07
N ILE A 219 5.72 -10.23 9.77
CA ILE A 219 4.42 -9.77 10.28
C ILE A 219 4.59 -9.45 11.76
N ILE A 220 4.00 -8.34 12.21
CA ILE A 220 3.94 -7.95 13.62
C ILE A 220 2.50 -7.61 13.99
N GLU A 221 2.15 -7.67 15.26
CA GLU A 221 0.92 -7.09 15.77
C GLU A 221 0.99 -5.54 15.75
N TYR A 222 -0.16 -4.89 15.73
CA TYR A 222 -0.25 -3.42 15.66
C TYR A 222 0.46 -2.69 16.83
N ASP A 223 0.66 -3.38 17.95
CA ASP A 223 1.37 -2.88 19.12
C ASP A 223 2.90 -3.15 19.08
N GLY A 224 3.39 -3.67 17.96
CA GLY A 224 4.81 -3.98 17.74
C GLY A 224 5.27 -5.31 18.33
N GLN A 225 4.36 -6.13 18.87
CA GLN A 225 4.70 -7.42 19.45
C GLN A 225 4.65 -8.57 18.44
N ASN A 226 5.11 -9.74 18.87
CA ASN A 226 5.03 -11.02 18.17
C ASN A 226 5.59 -11.02 16.73
N PRO A 227 6.81 -10.50 16.50
CA PRO A 227 7.40 -10.48 15.16
C PRO A 227 7.59 -11.89 14.62
N THR A 228 6.95 -12.20 13.50
CA THR A 228 7.04 -13.50 12.82
C THR A 228 7.55 -13.32 11.41
N VAL A 229 8.67 -13.96 11.07
CA VAL A 229 9.20 -13.96 9.70
C VAL A 229 8.39 -14.95 8.88
N VAL A 230 7.70 -14.46 7.85
CA VAL A 230 6.83 -15.27 6.98
C VAL A 230 7.45 -15.56 5.62
N TYR A 231 8.44 -14.76 5.23
CA TYR A 231 9.18 -15.01 4.00
C TYR A 231 10.63 -14.56 4.14
N THR A 232 11.54 -15.39 3.64
CA THR A 232 12.95 -15.06 3.43
C THR A 232 13.38 -15.63 2.09
N GLY A 233 13.78 -14.78 1.17
CA GLY A 233 14.18 -15.18 -0.18
C GLY A 233 14.26 -14.00 -1.13
N PRO A 234 14.63 -14.25 -2.40
CA PRO A 234 14.74 -13.20 -3.39
C PRO A 234 13.40 -12.49 -3.59
N MET A 235 13.43 -11.16 -3.58
CA MET A 235 12.26 -10.32 -3.75
C MET A 235 12.64 -9.09 -4.56
N GLU A 236 11.86 -8.82 -5.60
CA GLU A 236 12.09 -7.69 -6.48
C GLU A 236 11.38 -6.43 -5.96
N ASN A 237 12.10 -5.32 -5.94
CA ASN A 237 11.59 -4.00 -5.54
C ASN A 237 10.93 -3.97 -4.14
N ASN A 238 11.24 -4.91 -3.26
CA ASN A 238 10.57 -5.08 -1.97
C ASN A 238 9.04 -5.17 -2.10
N PHE A 239 8.55 -5.78 -3.19
CA PHE A 239 7.13 -5.90 -3.42
C PHE A 239 6.57 -7.12 -2.68
N ALA A 240 5.85 -6.85 -1.61
CA ALA A 240 5.05 -7.82 -0.88
C ALA A 240 3.77 -7.11 -0.40
N VAL A 241 2.62 -7.71 -0.66
CA VAL A 241 1.32 -7.17 -0.28
C VAL A 241 0.43 -8.26 0.28
N PRO A 242 -0.42 -7.98 1.29
CA PRO A 242 -1.33 -8.96 1.84
C PRO A 242 -2.52 -9.20 0.93
N TYR A 243 -3.02 -10.44 0.93
CA TYR A 243 -4.36 -10.70 0.42
C TYR A 243 -5.43 -10.14 1.37
N PRO A 244 -6.59 -9.69 0.85
CA PRO A 244 -7.70 -9.22 1.70
C PRO A 244 -8.17 -10.24 2.74
N SER A 245 -8.00 -11.55 2.45
CA SER A 245 -8.30 -12.63 3.39
C SER A 245 -7.35 -12.72 4.58
N SER A 246 -6.26 -11.98 4.58
CA SER A 246 -5.17 -12.06 5.59
C SER A 246 -4.53 -13.44 5.77
N LYS A 247 -4.68 -14.33 4.79
CA LYS A 247 -4.14 -15.70 4.84
C LYS A 247 -2.90 -15.91 4.00
N GLN A 248 -2.65 -15.02 3.05
CA GLN A 248 -1.57 -15.14 2.08
C GLN A 248 -0.94 -13.77 1.81
N LEU A 249 0.29 -13.81 1.34
CA LEU A 249 1.01 -12.65 0.79
C LEU A 249 1.24 -12.87 -0.70
N LEU A 250 1.17 -11.80 -1.48
CA LEU A 250 1.63 -11.75 -2.85
C LEU A 250 3.00 -11.11 -2.89
N ILE A 251 3.98 -11.80 -3.44
CA ILE A 251 5.36 -11.29 -3.61
C ILE A 251 5.74 -11.27 -5.08
N LEU A 252 6.59 -10.32 -5.46
CA LEU A 252 7.24 -10.31 -6.77
C LEU A 252 8.66 -10.89 -6.62
N SER A 253 8.95 -11.97 -7.31
CA SER A 253 10.23 -12.66 -7.18
C SER A 253 10.72 -13.26 -8.49
N ASN A 254 12.04 -13.33 -8.64
CA ASN A 254 12.72 -14.17 -9.62
C ASN A 254 13.34 -15.37 -8.91
N LEU A 255 12.57 -16.43 -8.75
CA LEU A 255 13.02 -17.66 -8.07
C LEU A 255 14.02 -18.47 -8.90
N THR A 256 14.18 -18.17 -10.19
CA THR A 256 15.13 -18.91 -11.04
C THR A 256 16.58 -18.50 -10.77
N GLY A 257 16.82 -17.36 -10.15
CA GLY A 257 18.13 -16.75 -9.97
C GLY A 257 18.80 -16.29 -11.27
N ASN A 258 18.14 -16.47 -12.42
CA ASN A 258 18.65 -16.00 -13.71
C ASN A 258 18.16 -14.56 -13.96
N PRO A 259 19.07 -13.57 -14.03
CA PRO A 259 18.69 -12.17 -14.23
C PRO A 259 18.03 -11.89 -15.60
N ALA A 260 18.16 -12.81 -16.57
CA ALA A 260 17.47 -12.71 -17.84
C ALA A 260 16.02 -13.16 -17.80
N THR A 261 15.56 -13.78 -16.72
CA THR A 261 14.17 -14.22 -16.53
C THR A 261 13.40 -13.10 -15.85
N ALA A 262 12.25 -12.73 -16.43
CA ALA A 262 11.37 -11.75 -15.79
C ALA A 262 10.85 -12.28 -14.44
N PRO A 263 10.72 -11.40 -13.42
CA PRO A 263 10.12 -11.79 -12.16
C PRO A 263 8.64 -12.11 -12.32
N ASN A 264 8.13 -13.01 -11.48
CA ASN A 264 6.74 -13.43 -11.44
C ASN A 264 6.11 -13.12 -10.08
N LEU A 265 4.79 -13.07 -10.04
CA LEU A 265 4.00 -12.94 -8.82
C LEU A 265 3.77 -14.33 -8.21
N TYR A 266 4.07 -14.48 -6.93
CA TYR A 266 3.89 -15.70 -6.16
C TYR A 266 3.03 -15.43 -4.93
N ALA A 267 2.11 -16.35 -4.64
CA ALA A 267 1.38 -16.36 -3.38
C ALA A 267 2.16 -17.19 -2.34
N VAL A 268 2.35 -16.63 -1.17
CA VAL A 268 3.01 -17.28 -0.01
C VAL A 268 1.96 -17.42 1.09
N SER A 269 1.81 -18.63 1.65
CA SER A 269 0.88 -18.97 2.73
C SER A 269 1.63 -19.52 3.93
#